data_598c18709b8ef9c326232809315fc5be
#
_entry.id   598c18709b8ef9c326232809315fc5be
#
_cell.length_a   1.000
_cell.length_b   1.000
_cell.length_c   1.000
_cell.angle_alpha   90.00
_cell.angle_beta   90.00
_cell.angle_gamma   90.00
#
_symmetry.space_group_name_H-M   'P 1'
#
loop_
_entity.id
_entity.type
_entity.pdbx_description
1 polymer ?
#
loop_
_entity_poly.entity_id
_entity_poly.type
_entity_poly.pdbx_seq_one_letter_code
_entity_poly.pdbx_strand_id
1 'polypeptide(L)'
;MQSGEVRIVTEVRPTAEAIRMSDGRRWLMLALGVFAQTSSSIFIHGTPFLLPALTARGDSLAAAGALVALPTVGLVCTLIAWGYVVDRIGERVVLVAGTALMFVAGVAAALVDDPVAFGVLLFLGGVGAASSNGASGRVIVGWFPPDRRGLAMGIRQTAQPLGVGLAALSIPWVAAHHGIPAALLVPAVMAGVAAVGCLVGIVDPPRPPAKSADRANPYRGDSTLWRIHGVSILLVFPQATLWTFALLWLHRDLGWSLAAAGALMTATQFLGAVGRIGAGAWSDRVGSRLGPLRQVAIAAVVAMAALTVTAWTGWWWMAVPLMVAASVISVSDNGLAFTAVAEIAGPFWSGRGLGIQNTGQNLAIAAVPPVFGLLITATGFPAAFAVAAIAAAAAVPLVPRAAGK
;
A
#
# COMPACT_ATOMS: atom_id res chain seq x y z
N MET A 1 23.52 5.81 -32.25
CA MET A 1 22.41 5.27 -31.48
C MET A 1 22.98 4.23 -30.52
N GLN A 2 23.42 4.67 -29.33
CA GLN A 2 23.92 3.76 -28.29
C GLN A 2 22.73 3.17 -27.56
N SER A 3 22.61 1.85 -27.60
CA SER A 3 21.64 1.06 -26.86
C SER A 3 21.89 1.28 -25.37
N GLY A 4 20.94 1.94 -24.68
CA GLY A 4 20.94 2.11 -23.23
C GLY A 4 20.80 0.75 -22.53
N GLU A 5 21.90 0.09 -22.28
CA GLU A 5 21.95 -1.07 -21.40
C GLU A 5 21.63 -0.62 -19.99
N VAL A 6 20.51 -1.10 -19.46
CA VAL A 6 20.18 -0.97 -18.04
C VAL A 6 21.24 -1.74 -17.26
N ARG A 7 22.22 -1.05 -16.71
CA ARG A 7 23.10 -1.60 -15.68
C ARG A 7 22.23 -1.90 -14.47
N ILE A 8 21.73 -3.13 -14.37
CA ILE A 8 21.32 -3.66 -13.06
C ILE A 8 22.55 -3.57 -12.20
N VAL A 9 22.53 -2.68 -11.22
CA VAL A 9 23.63 -2.54 -10.25
C VAL A 9 23.89 -3.93 -9.72
N THR A 10 25.01 -4.46 -10.18
CA THR A 10 25.60 -5.75 -9.81
C THR A 10 25.34 -6.03 -8.34
N GLU A 11 24.89 -7.27 -8.06
CA GLU A 11 24.93 -7.96 -6.78
C GLU A 11 25.48 -7.11 -5.65
N VAL A 12 24.61 -6.48 -4.89
CA VAL A 12 24.97 -6.00 -3.55
C VAL A 12 25.30 -7.26 -2.78
N ARG A 13 26.57 -7.66 -2.78
CA ARG A 13 27.07 -8.74 -1.94
C ARG A 13 26.65 -8.42 -0.52
N PRO A 14 25.96 -9.31 0.18
CA PRO A 14 25.59 -9.06 1.56
C PRO A 14 26.85 -8.71 2.35
N THR A 15 26.79 -7.63 3.12
CA THR A 15 27.89 -7.27 4.01
C THR A 15 28.14 -8.40 5.00
N ALA A 16 29.36 -8.53 5.53
CA ALA A 16 29.71 -9.58 6.49
C ALA A 16 28.76 -9.62 7.71
N GLU A 17 28.17 -8.48 8.10
CA GLU A 17 27.14 -8.39 9.16
C GLU A 17 25.77 -8.94 8.72
N ALA A 18 25.38 -8.76 7.46
CA ALA A 18 24.16 -9.34 6.92
C ALA A 18 24.26 -10.87 6.87
N ILE A 19 25.44 -11.41 6.65
CA ILE A 19 25.70 -12.86 6.68
C ILE A 19 25.59 -13.42 8.10
N ARG A 20 25.87 -12.62 9.14
CA ARG A 20 25.82 -13.04 10.57
C ARG A 20 24.42 -12.95 11.20
N MET A 21 23.46 -12.29 10.55
CA MET A 21 22.09 -12.16 11.07
C MET A 21 21.34 -13.50 10.95
N SER A 22 20.81 -13.99 12.07
CA SER A 22 20.01 -15.22 12.07
C SER A 22 18.70 -15.03 11.30
N ASP A 23 18.22 -16.08 10.64
CA ASP A 23 16.95 -16.06 9.91
C ASP A 23 15.79 -15.67 10.84
N GLY A 24 15.73 -16.20 12.05
CA GLY A 24 14.70 -15.87 13.03
C GLY A 24 14.63 -14.37 13.32
N ARG A 25 15.77 -13.69 13.41
CA ARG A 25 15.81 -12.24 13.67
C ARG A 25 15.35 -11.42 12.44
N ARG A 26 15.67 -11.88 11.22
CA ARG A 26 15.14 -11.25 9.98
C ARG A 26 13.62 -11.32 9.93
N TRP A 27 13.06 -12.49 10.23
CA TRP A 27 11.62 -12.70 10.25
C TRP A 27 10.93 -11.91 11.37
N LEU A 28 11.56 -11.79 12.55
CA LEU A 28 11.07 -10.91 13.62
C LEU A 28 11.02 -9.44 13.18
N MET A 29 12.06 -8.95 12.53
CA MET A 29 12.07 -7.56 12.01
C MET A 29 11.01 -7.35 10.94
N LEU A 30 10.77 -8.35 10.06
CA LEU A 30 9.65 -8.32 9.12
C LEU A 30 8.31 -8.26 9.87
N ALA A 31 8.10 -9.09 10.88
CA ALA A 31 6.87 -9.12 11.66
C ALA A 31 6.61 -7.77 12.36
N LEU A 32 7.64 -7.15 12.95
CA LEU A 32 7.55 -5.81 13.55
C LEU A 32 7.25 -4.74 12.50
N GLY A 33 7.87 -4.81 11.32
CA GLY A 33 7.58 -3.91 10.21
C GLY A 33 6.15 -4.06 9.68
N VAL A 34 5.65 -5.30 9.57
CA VAL A 34 4.26 -5.61 9.23
C VAL A 34 3.32 -5.07 10.30
N PHE A 35 3.63 -5.26 11.58
CA PHE A 35 2.81 -4.77 12.68
C PHE A 35 2.75 -3.23 12.71
N ALA A 36 3.88 -2.54 12.52
CA ALA A 36 3.92 -1.09 12.41
C ALA A 36 3.09 -0.58 11.21
N GLN A 37 3.20 -1.24 10.05
CA GLN A 37 2.43 -0.90 8.86
C GLN A 37 0.92 -1.20 9.05
N THR A 38 0.58 -2.29 9.74
CA THR A 38 -0.82 -2.63 10.10
C THR A 38 -1.41 -1.57 11.03
N SER A 39 -0.65 -1.14 12.06
CA SER A 39 -1.07 -0.06 12.96
C SER A 39 -1.33 1.24 12.21
N SER A 40 -0.44 1.59 11.27
CA SER A 40 -0.63 2.74 10.38
C SER A 40 -1.88 2.59 9.51
N SER A 41 -2.13 1.39 8.99
CA SER A 41 -3.32 1.11 8.17
C SER A 41 -4.61 1.22 8.98
N ILE A 42 -4.62 0.76 10.24
CA ILE A 42 -5.78 0.94 11.13
C ILE A 42 -6.04 2.43 11.38
N PHE A 43 -4.99 3.23 11.61
CA PHE A 43 -5.16 4.66 11.85
C PHE A 43 -5.73 5.38 10.62
N ILE A 44 -5.18 5.12 9.43
CA ILE A 44 -5.56 5.79 8.18
C ILE A 44 -6.95 5.33 7.70
N HIS A 45 -7.18 4.02 7.64
CA HIS A 45 -8.40 3.45 7.07
C HIS A 45 -9.49 3.20 8.13
N GLY A 46 -9.14 3.35 9.41
CA GLY A 46 -10.09 3.23 10.51
C GLY A 46 -10.87 4.51 10.79
N THR A 47 -10.27 5.68 10.58
CA THR A 47 -10.96 6.95 10.84
C THR A 47 -12.25 7.14 10.02
N PRO A 48 -12.39 6.71 8.77
CA PRO A 48 -13.67 6.74 8.06
C PRO A 48 -14.79 5.97 8.75
N PHE A 49 -14.49 4.94 9.54
CA PHE A 49 -15.49 4.20 10.30
C PHE A 49 -16.05 4.97 11.50
N LEU A 50 -15.47 6.13 11.86
CA LEU A 50 -16.01 7.06 12.85
C LEU A 50 -17.12 7.95 12.30
N LEU A 51 -17.31 7.99 10.97
CA LEU A 51 -18.25 8.89 10.32
C LEU A 51 -19.68 8.82 10.91
N PRO A 52 -20.28 7.63 11.16
CA PRO A 52 -21.58 7.54 11.79
C PRO A 52 -21.60 8.13 13.21
N ALA A 53 -20.56 7.93 14.00
CA ALA A 53 -20.47 8.44 15.37
C ALA A 53 -20.26 9.97 15.39
N LEU A 54 -19.49 10.52 14.46
CA LEU A 54 -19.30 11.97 14.30
C LEU A 54 -20.61 12.65 13.90
N THR A 55 -21.34 12.09 12.92
CA THR A 55 -22.65 12.64 12.51
C THR A 55 -23.71 12.51 13.62
N ALA A 56 -23.68 11.44 14.41
CA ALA A 56 -24.55 11.29 15.58
C ALA A 56 -24.23 12.30 16.70
N ARG A 57 -22.97 12.75 16.80
CA ARG A 57 -22.54 13.83 17.71
C ARG A 57 -23.09 15.22 17.31
N GLY A 58 -23.55 15.37 16.06
CA GLY A 58 -24.09 16.62 15.52
C GLY A 58 -23.20 17.28 14.44
N ASP A 59 -22.09 16.68 14.08
CA ASP A 59 -21.27 17.17 12.97
C ASP A 59 -22.03 17.01 11.64
N SER A 60 -21.97 18.02 10.77
CA SER A 60 -22.48 17.86 9.41
C SER A 60 -21.70 16.76 8.67
N LEU A 61 -22.34 16.06 7.74
CA LEU A 61 -21.67 15.01 6.94
C LEU A 61 -20.40 15.53 6.23
N ALA A 62 -20.44 16.79 5.78
CA ALA A 62 -19.29 17.44 5.14
C ALA A 62 -18.14 17.67 6.13
N ALA A 63 -18.44 18.19 7.34
CA ALA A 63 -17.43 18.41 8.37
C ALA A 63 -16.81 17.09 8.85
N ALA A 64 -17.67 16.10 9.17
CA ALA A 64 -17.23 14.76 9.56
C ALA A 64 -16.38 14.10 8.46
N GLY A 65 -16.81 14.21 7.19
CA GLY A 65 -16.06 13.73 6.04
C GLY A 65 -14.69 14.39 5.89
N ALA A 66 -14.60 15.70 6.10
CA ALA A 66 -13.33 16.43 6.09
C ALA A 66 -12.40 15.96 7.20
N LEU A 67 -12.91 15.78 8.43
CA LEU A 67 -12.12 15.32 9.57
C LEU A 67 -11.53 13.92 9.33
N VAL A 68 -12.33 12.96 8.86
CA VAL A 68 -11.85 11.58 8.64
C VAL A 68 -10.91 11.46 7.44
N ALA A 69 -10.83 12.45 6.56
CA ALA A 69 -9.87 12.49 5.45
C ALA A 69 -8.48 12.99 5.89
N LEU A 70 -8.38 13.77 6.98
CA LEU A 70 -7.12 14.40 7.39
C LEU A 70 -5.95 13.45 7.62
N PRO A 71 -6.13 12.25 8.21
CA PRO A 71 -5.03 11.29 8.31
C PRO A 71 -4.44 10.91 6.95
N THR A 72 -5.28 10.68 5.95
CA THR A 72 -4.81 10.35 4.58
C THR A 72 -4.07 11.54 3.95
N VAL A 73 -4.54 12.77 4.19
CA VAL A 73 -3.84 13.98 3.72
C VAL A 73 -2.47 14.09 4.38
N GLY A 74 -2.37 13.92 5.70
CA GLY A 74 -1.11 13.94 6.44
C GLY A 74 -0.12 12.88 5.94
N LEU A 75 -0.61 11.67 5.68
CA LEU A 75 0.16 10.59 5.09
C LEU A 75 0.72 10.98 3.72
N VAL A 76 -0.13 11.37 2.77
CA VAL A 76 0.27 11.65 1.38
C VAL A 76 1.27 12.82 1.31
N CYS A 77 1.06 13.87 2.10
CA CYS A 77 1.95 15.03 2.14
C CYS A 77 3.37 14.71 2.64
N THR A 78 3.54 13.63 3.41
CA THR A 78 4.81 13.36 4.11
C THR A 78 5.52 12.08 3.69
N LEU A 79 4.93 11.25 2.82
CA LEU A 79 5.54 9.99 2.34
C LEU A 79 6.95 10.17 1.78
N ILE A 80 7.17 11.19 0.92
CA ILE A 80 8.49 11.45 0.31
C ILE A 80 9.46 12.00 1.37
N ALA A 81 8.97 12.88 2.26
CA ALA A 81 9.79 13.44 3.33
C ALA A 81 10.31 12.34 4.27
N TRP A 82 9.45 11.42 4.71
CA TRP A 82 9.87 10.26 5.50
C TRP A 82 10.81 9.34 4.73
N GLY A 83 10.59 9.17 3.42
CA GLY A 83 11.52 8.46 2.55
C GLY A 83 12.92 9.08 2.55
N TYR A 84 13.01 10.41 2.52
CA TYR A 84 14.28 11.13 2.61
C TYR A 84 14.93 10.99 4.00
N VAL A 85 14.13 11.08 5.05
CA VAL A 85 14.60 10.96 6.44
C VAL A 85 15.16 9.56 6.69
N VAL A 86 14.44 8.50 6.28
CA VAL A 86 14.90 7.12 6.45
C VAL A 86 16.19 6.83 5.69
N ASP A 87 16.35 7.43 4.50
CA ASP A 87 17.61 7.29 3.74
C ASP A 87 18.82 7.88 4.50
N ARG A 88 18.62 8.81 5.43
CA ARG A 88 19.69 9.48 6.19
C ARG A 88 19.94 8.91 7.58
N ILE A 89 18.86 8.74 8.36
CA ILE A 89 18.99 8.45 9.80
C ILE A 89 18.69 7.00 10.20
N GLY A 90 18.16 6.20 9.27
CA GLY A 90 17.92 4.78 9.51
C GLY A 90 16.45 4.43 9.68
N GLU A 91 16.19 3.13 9.59
CA GLU A 91 14.86 2.55 9.59
C GLU A 91 14.26 2.49 10.99
N ARG A 92 15.09 2.14 11.99
CA ARG A 92 14.69 2.03 13.40
C ARG A 92 14.18 3.37 13.92
N VAL A 93 14.95 4.43 13.76
CA VAL A 93 14.58 5.77 14.25
C VAL A 93 13.30 6.26 13.59
N VAL A 94 13.17 6.07 12.28
CA VAL A 94 11.99 6.52 11.51
C VAL A 94 10.74 5.74 11.92
N LEU A 95 10.82 4.40 12.07
CA LEU A 95 9.68 3.60 12.53
C LEU A 95 9.25 4.00 13.94
N VAL A 96 10.21 4.16 14.86
CA VAL A 96 9.91 4.55 16.23
C VAL A 96 9.31 5.96 16.30
N ALA A 97 9.93 6.94 15.64
CA ALA A 97 9.45 8.32 15.66
C ALA A 97 8.05 8.46 15.07
N GLY A 98 7.81 7.83 13.92
CA GLY A 98 6.50 7.91 13.25
C GLY A 98 5.40 7.18 14.02
N THR A 99 5.65 5.97 14.51
CA THR A 99 4.66 5.23 15.31
C THR A 99 4.42 5.88 16.69
N ALA A 100 5.45 6.47 17.30
CA ALA A 100 5.30 7.27 18.53
C ALA A 100 4.48 8.55 18.27
N LEU A 101 4.74 9.27 17.17
CA LEU A 101 3.94 10.42 16.78
C LEU A 101 2.46 10.03 16.57
N MET A 102 2.21 8.91 15.89
CA MET A 102 0.85 8.39 15.69
C MET A 102 0.17 8.04 17.02
N PHE A 103 0.90 7.43 17.96
CA PHE A 103 0.42 7.13 19.32
C PHE A 103 0.04 8.42 20.06
N VAL A 104 0.97 9.38 20.16
CA VAL A 104 0.74 10.64 20.87
C VAL A 104 -0.41 11.42 20.25
N ALA A 105 -0.44 11.54 18.92
CA ALA A 105 -1.52 12.23 18.21
C ALA A 105 -2.87 11.56 18.41
N GLY A 106 -2.94 10.23 18.36
CA GLY A 106 -4.18 9.48 18.59
C GLY A 106 -4.69 9.57 20.02
N VAL A 107 -3.80 9.48 21.01
CA VAL A 107 -4.17 9.69 22.43
C VAL A 107 -4.64 11.14 22.66
N ALA A 108 -3.89 12.12 22.14
CA ALA A 108 -4.30 13.52 22.28
C ALA A 108 -5.62 13.81 21.60
N ALA A 109 -5.87 13.23 20.40
CA ALA A 109 -7.16 13.37 19.71
C ALA A 109 -8.33 12.78 20.50
N ALA A 110 -8.09 11.74 21.31
CA ALA A 110 -9.10 11.18 22.20
C ALA A 110 -9.43 12.07 23.43
N LEU A 111 -8.59 13.07 23.71
CA LEU A 111 -8.72 13.94 24.88
C LEU A 111 -9.21 15.36 24.56
N VAL A 112 -9.41 15.70 23.28
CA VAL A 112 -9.82 17.04 22.86
C VAL A 112 -11.23 17.02 22.28
N ASP A 113 -12.01 18.05 22.61
CA ASP A 113 -13.37 18.25 22.09
C ASP A 113 -13.42 19.28 20.95
N ASP A 114 -12.41 20.17 20.86
CA ASP A 114 -12.34 21.18 19.80
C ASP A 114 -12.14 20.54 18.43
N PRO A 115 -13.03 20.76 17.45
CA PRO A 115 -12.94 20.13 16.13
C PRO A 115 -11.67 20.47 15.35
N VAL A 116 -11.11 21.67 15.55
CA VAL A 116 -9.88 22.09 14.85
C VAL A 116 -8.67 21.36 15.41
N ALA A 117 -8.53 21.34 16.76
CA ALA A 117 -7.48 20.59 17.43
C ALA A 117 -7.58 19.09 17.10
N PHE A 118 -8.79 18.53 17.12
CA PHE A 118 -9.07 17.16 16.72
C PHE A 118 -8.58 16.88 15.29
N GLY A 119 -8.94 17.73 14.34
CA GLY A 119 -8.51 17.60 12.95
C GLY A 119 -6.98 17.69 12.77
N VAL A 120 -6.32 18.64 13.45
CA VAL A 120 -4.86 18.77 13.44
C VAL A 120 -4.18 17.51 13.99
N LEU A 121 -4.71 16.94 15.07
CA LEU A 121 -4.17 15.72 15.67
C LEU A 121 -4.37 14.50 14.76
N LEU A 122 -5.51 14.37 14.09
CA LEU A 122 -5.72 13.35 13.08
C LEU A 122 -4.75 13.48 11.91
N PHE A 123 -4.51 14.70 11.42
CA PHE A 123 -3.51 14.97 10.39
C PHE A 123 -2.10 14.56 10.85
N LEU A 124 -1.69 14.94 12.07
CA LEU A 124 -0.38 14.57 12.64
C LEU A 124 -0.24 13.06 12.82
N GLY A 125 -1.30 12.37 13.20
CA GLY A 125 -1.32 10.90 13.23
C GLY A 125 -1.06 10.31 11.84
N GLY A 126 -1.64 10.91 10.79
CA GLY A 126 -1.38 10.56 9.40
C GLY A 126 0.06 10.82 8.97
N VAL A 127 0.64 11.95 9.39
CA VAL A 127 2.08 12.23 9.22
C VAL A 127 2.92 11.11 9.83
N GLY A 128 2.61 10.69 11.06
CA GLY A 128 3.30 9.57 11.72
C GLY A 128 3.15 8.25 10.96
N ALA A 129 1.94 7.96 10.49
CA ALA A 129 1.63 6.72 9.75
C ALA A 129 2.44 6.57 8.45
N ALA A 130 2.78 7.67 7.79
CA ALA A 130 3.56 7.65 6.54
C ALA A 130 4.97 7.05 6.72
N SER A 131 5.54 7.12 7.92
CA SER A 131 6.90 6.65 8.22
C SER A 131 7.08 5.16 7.94
N SER A 132 6.07 4.35 8.25
CA SER A 132 6.13 2.89 8.11
C SER A 132 6.20 2.43 6.65
N ASN A 133 5.70 3.24 5.70
CA ASN A 133 5.67 2.86 4.28
C ASN A 133 7.05 2.68 3.66
N GLY A 134 7.96 3.63 3.85
CA GLY A 134 9.32 3.55 3.34
C GLY A 134 10.22 2.67 4.20
N ALA A 135 10.20 2.90 5.53
CA ALA A 135 11.14 2.27 6.45
C ALA A 135 10.98 0.74 6.53
N SER A 136 9.75 0.22 6.63
CA SER A 136 9.52 -1.24 6.67
C SER A 136 9.94 -1.95 5.37
N GLY A 137 9.78 -1.30 4.21
CA GLY A 137 10.26 -1.83 2.93
C GLY A 137 11.78 -1.90 2.85
N ARG A 138 12.47 -0.90 3.38
CA ARG A 138 13.94 -0.86 3.42
C ARG A 138 14.54 -1.93 4.34
N VAL A 139 13.91 -2.21 5.48
CA VAL A 139 14.30 -3.34 6.36
C VAL A 139 14.38 -4.63 5.56
N ILE A 140 13.40 -4.88 4.67
CA ILE A 140 13.38 -6.08 3.84
C ILE A 140 14.56 -6.11 2.87
N VAL A 141 14.74 -5.04 2.09
CA VAL A 141 15.79 -5.03 1.06
C VAL A 141 17.19 -5.04 1.67
N GLY A 142 17.35 -4.48 2.86
CA GLY A 142 18.63 -4.46 3.57
C GLY A 142 19.01 -5.76 4.28
N TRP A 143 18.03 -6.54 4.76
CA TRP A 143 18.30 -7.74 5.55
C TRP A 143 18.01 -9.06 4.84
N PHE A 144 17.05 -9.08 3.91
CA PHE A 144 16.72 -10.31 3.18
C PHE A 144 17.62 -10.50 1.96
N PRO A 145 18.07 -11.72 1.69
CA PRO A 145 18.80 -12.02 0.49
C PRO A 145 17.89 -11.88 -0.75
N PRO A 146 18.45 -11.62 -1.95
CA PRO A 146 17.68 -11.33 -3.16
C PRO A 146 16.62 -12.38 -3.52
N ASP A 147 16.88 -13.65 -3.22
CA ASP A 147 16.01 -14.79 -3.48
C ASP A 147 14.82 -14.92 -2.50
N ARG A 148 14.74 -14.07 -1.48
CA ARG A 148 13.64 -14.03 -0.49
C ARG A 148 13.00 -12.65 -0.31
N ARG A 149 13.46 -11.63 -1.01
CA ARG A 149 12.95 -10.26 -0.90
C ARG A 149 11.53 -10.13 -1.41
N GLY A 150 11.20 -10.82 -2.50
CA GLY A 150 9.86 -10.82 -3.08
C GLY A 150 8.85 -11.42 -2.13
N LEU A 151 9.15 -12.57 -1.54
CA LEU A 151 8.32 -13.21 -0.50
C LEU A 151 8.12 -12.28 0.69
N ALA A 152 9.21 -11.73 1.25
CA ALA A 152 9.14 -10.84 2.40
C ALA A 152 8.34 -9.57 2.10
N MET A 153 8.50 -8.98 0.90
CA MET A 153 7.72 -7.82 0.48
C MET A 153 6.25 -8.17 0.26
N GLY A 154 5.94 -9.33 -0.32
CA GLY A 154 4.58 -9.85 -0.45
C GLY A 154 3.89 -9.98 0.91
N ILE A 155 4.57 -10.55 1.92
CA ILE A 155 4.07 -10.64 3.30
C ILE A 155 3.86 -9.23 3.87
N ARG A 156 4.80 -8.32 3.71
CA ARG A 156 4.65 -6.94 4.16
C ARG A 156 3.40 -6.26 3.58
N GLN A 157 3.11 -6.49 2.32
CA GLN A 157 1.96 -5.88 1.65
C GLN A 157 0.60 -6.41 2.16
N THR A 158 0.57 -7.46 2.97
CA THR A 158 -0.65 -7.91 3.65
C THR A 158 -1.03 -7.02 4.83
N ALA A 159 -0.13 -6.17 5.31
CA ALA A 159 -0.37 -5.26 6.43
C ALA A 159 -1.56 -4.33 6.21
N GLN A 160 -1.75 -3.84 4.97
CA GLN A 160 -2.85 -2.93 4.65
C GLN A 160 -4.22 -3.61 4.76
N PRO A 161 -4.52 -4.74 4.08
CA PRO A 161 -5.81 -5.41 4.24
C PRO A 161 -6.04 -5.93 5.66
N LEU A 162 -5.00 -6.35 6.37
CA LEU A 162 -5.12 -6.70 7.79
C LEU A 162 -5.55 -5.51 8.63
N GLY A 163 -4.93 -4.35 8.44
CA GLY A 163 -5.28 -3.13 9.16
C GLY A 163 -6.70 -2.66 8.86
N VAL A 164 -7.11 -2.68 7.58
CA VAL A 164 -8.49 -2.33 7.19
C VAL A 164 -9.49 -3.29 7.85
N GLY A 165 -9.23 -4.59 7.82
CA GLY A 165 -10.10 -5.60 8.44
C GLY A 165 -10.23 -5.42 9.96
N LEU A 166 -9.11 -5.23 10.65
CA LEU A 166 -9.11 -4.97 12.10
C LEU A 166 -9.84 -3.68 12.45
N ALA A 167 -9.65 -2.62 11.66
CA ALA A 167 -10.34 -1.35 11.85
C ALA A 167 -11.85 -1.49 11.65
N ALA A 168 -12.29 -2.19 10.60
CA ALA A 168 -13.71 -2.41 10.30
C ALA A 168 -14.43 -3.20 11.40
N LEU A 169 -13.74 -4.13 12.05
CA LEU A 169 -14.28 -4.93 13.15
C LEU A 169 -14.30 -4.18 14.47
N SER A 170 -13.26 -3.40 14.76
CA SER A 170 -13.07 -2.82 16.09
C SER A 170 -13.63 -1.40 16.22
N ILE A 171 -13.35 -0.51 15.28
CA ILE A 171 -13.64 0.93 15.43
C ILE A 171 -15.15 1.23 15.51
N PRO A 172 -16.03 0.70 14.62
CA PRO A 172 -17.46 0.95 14.72
C PRO A 172 -18.06 0.43 16.03
N TRP A 173 -17.63 -0.78 16.44
CA TRP A 173 -18.13 -1.40 17.66
C TRP A 173 -17.71 -0.60 18.90
N VAL A 174 -16.43 -0.23 19.00
CA VAL A 174 -15.93 0.57 20.13
C VAL A 174 -16.57 1.96 20.13
N ALA A 175 -16.71 2.60 18.97
CA ALA A 175 -17.35 3.91 18.88
C ALA A 175 -18.82 3.88 19.34
N ALA A 176 -19.56 2.83 18.99
CA ALA A 176 -20.98 2.67 19.37
C ALA A 176 -21.16 2.42 20.87
N HIS A 177 -20.24 1.69 21.54
CA HIS A 177 -20.40 1.29 22.95
C HIS A 177 -19.61 2.17 23.94
N HIS A 178 -18.51 2.76 23.51
CA HIS A 178 -17.57 3.51 24.37
C HIS A 178 -17.24 4.91 23.85
N GLY A 179 -17.85 5.30 22.73
CA GLY A 179 -17.67 6.64 22.14
C GLY A 179 -16.40 6.79 21.27
N ILE A 180 -16.32 7.95 20.60
CA ILE A 180 -15.24 8.30 19.68
C ILE A 180 -13.85 8.28 20.36
N PRO A 181 -13.68 8.83 21.60
CA PRO A 181 -12.39 8.79 22.29
C PRO A 181 -11.84 7.38 22.43
N ALA A 182 -12.64 6.43 22.89
CA ALA A 182 -12.22 5.05 23.05
C ALA A 182 -11.87 4.37 21.70
N ALA A 183 -12.62 4.68 20.65
CA ALA A 183 -12.36 4.17 19.30
C ALA A 183 -11.01 4.66 18.74
N LEU A 184 -10.59 5.88 19.05
CA LEU A 184 -9.29 6.44 18.67
C LEU A 184 -8.13 5.81 19.45
N LEU A 185 -8.38 5.32 20.67
CA LEU A 185 -7.35 4.62 21.44
C LEU A 185 -6.99 3.27 20.81
N VAL A 186 -7.85 2.64 20.00
CA VAL A 186 -7.54 1.37 19.32
C VAL A 186 -6.30 1.50 18.42
N PRO A 187 -6.28 2.37 17.39
CA PRO A 187 -5.09 2.56 16.57
C PRO A 187 -3.92 3.19 17.34
N ALA A 188 -4.21 4.07 18.31
CA ALA A 188 -3.17 4.71 19.10
C ALA A 188 -2.38 3.69 19.91
N VAL A 189 -3.04 2.83 20.67
CA VAL A 189 -2.37 1.79 21.48
C VAL A 189 -1.56 0.84 20.60
N MET A 190 -2.11 0.42 19.46
CA MET A 190 -1.37 -0.42 18.52
C MET A 190 -0.10 0.29 17.99
N ALA A 191 -0.19 1.59 17.73
CA ALA A 191 0.96 2.39 17.33
C ALA A 191 2.02 2.51 18.46
N GLY A 192 1.57 2.67 19.69
CA GLY A 192 2.46 2.68 20.87
C GLY A 192 3.20 1.35 21.06
N VAL A 193 2.47 0.22 20.93
CA VAL A 193 3.08 -1.12 20.97
C VAL A 193 4.05 -1.31 19.80
N ALA A 194 3.71 -0.82 18.60
CA ALA A 194 4.60 -0.85 17.45
C ALA A 194 5.87 -0.01 17.69
N ALA A 195 5.76 1.17 18.32
CA ALA A 195 6.90 2.01 18.65
C ALA A 195 7.88 1.28 19.57
N VAL A 196 7.37 0.67 20.65
CA VAL A 196 8.20 -0.11 21.60
C VAL A 196 8.81 -1.33 20.88
N GLY A 197 8.00 -2.09 20.11
CA GLY A 197 8.49 -3.25 19.36
C GLY A 197 9.59 -2.87 18.38
N CYS A 198 9.42 -1.78 17.62
CA CYS A 198 10.44 -1.28 16.70
C CYS A 198 11.69 -0.79 17.42
N LEU A 199 11.53 -0.14 18.57
CA LEU A 199 12.67 0.33 19.39
C LEU A 199 13.56 -0.82 19.84
N VAL A 200 12.97 -1.93 20.25
CA VAL A 200 13.70 -3.09 20.79
C VAL A 200 14.15 -4.05 19.68
N GLY A 201 13.31 -4.29 18.68
CA GLY A 201 13.49 -5.40 17.73
C GLY A 201 14.09 -5.01 16.39
N ILE A 202 13.94 -3.75 15.92
CA ILE A 202 14.49 -3.32 14.63
C ILE A 202 15.97 -2.96 14.78
N VAL A 203 16.76 -3.46 13.84
CA VAL A 203 18.16 -3.08 13.65
C VAL A 203 18.30 -2.54 12.24
N ASP A 204 18.98 -1.40 12.13
CA ASP A 204 19.23 -0.80 10.83
C ASP A 204 20.15 -1.70 10.00
N PRO A 205 19.82 -1.93 8.72
CA PRO A 205 20.68 -2.72 7.84
C PRO A 205 22.00 -2.00 7.62
N PRO A 206 23.11 -2.76 7.54
CA PRO A 206 24.43 -2.20 7.29
C PRO A 206 24.44 -1.48 5.94
N ARG A 207 24.91 -0.24 5.95
CA ARG A 207 25.07 0.56 4.75
C ARG A 207 26.49 0.42 4.25
N PRO A 208 26.69 0.08 2.97
CA PRO A 208 28.04 0.06 2.41
C PRO A 208 28.67 1.46 2.53
N PRO A 209 29.99 1.56 2.71
CA PRO A 209 30.68 2.83 2.65
C PRO A 209 30.38 3.48 1.30
N ALA A 210 29.76 4.67 1.34
CA ALA A 210 29.27 5.33 0.13
C ALA A 210 30.44 5.85 -0.72
N LYS A 211 30.66 5.26 -1.86
CA LYS A 211 31.38 5.94 -2.95
C LYS A 211 30.51 7.05 -3.52
N SER A 212 31.10 8.11 -4.04
CA SER A 212 30.36 9.25 -4.61
C SER A 212 29.32 8.82 -5.68
N ALA A 213 29.63 7.80 -6.46
CA ALA A 213 28.74 7.22 -7.46
C ALA A 213 27.48 6.56 -6.85
N ASP A 214 27.56 5.96 -5.66
CA ASP A 214 26.44 5.27 -5.01
C ASP A 214 25.39 6.26 -4.45
N ARG A 215 25.78 7.52 -4.25
CA ARG A 215 24.89 8.62 -3.82
C ARG A 215 24.27 9.38 -4.99
N ALA A 216 24.65 9.05 -6.23
CA ALA A 216 24.09 9.67 -7.41
C ALA A 216 22.56 9.49 -7.45
N ASN A 217 21.88 10.48 -7.99
CA ASN A 217 20.42 10.43 -8.11
C ASN A 217 20.04 9.39 -9.19
N PRO A 218 19.39 8.25 -8.83
CA PRO A 218 19.05 7.20 -9.79
C PRO A 218 17.94 7.59 -10.78
N TYR A 219 17.31 8.74 -10.56
CA TYR A 219 16.30 9.32 -11.46
C TYR A 219 16.91 10.20 -12.56
N ARG A 220 18.24 10.46 -12.51
CA ARG A 220 18.94 11.25 -13.52
C ARG A 220 19.60 10.32 -14.54
N GLY A 221 19.22 10.46 -15.79
CA GLY A 221 19.84 9.73 -16.91
C GLY A 221 19.20 8.38 -17.25
N ASP A 222 18.34 7.83 -16.39
CA ASP A 222 17.57 6.61 -16.66
C ASP A 222 16.11 6.78 -16.26
N SER A 223 15.21 6.38 -17.16
CA SER A 223 13.76 6.44 -16.95
C SER A 223 13.17 5.22 -16.25
N THR A 224 13.98 4.22 -15.91
CA THR A 224 13.53 2.92 -15.37
C THR A 224 12.65 3.08 -14.14
N LEU A 225 13.07 3.87 -13.14
CA LEU A 225 12.27 4.10 -11.93
C LEU A 225 10.97 4.84 -12.25
N TRP A 226 11.02 5.88 -13.09
CA TRP A 226 9.83 6.61 -13.51
C TRP A 226 8.83 5.71 -14.24
N ARG A 227 9.31 4.79 -15.08
CA ARG A 227 8.49 3.81 -15.77
C ARG A 227 7.82 2.84 -14.78
N ILE A 228 8.55 2.34 -13.77
CA ILE A 228 7.98 1.47 -12.73
C ILE A 228 6.94 2.20 -11.90
N HIS A 229 7.18 3.47 -11.54
CA HIS A 229 6.18 4.30 -10.88
C HIS A 229 4.93 4.47 -11.74
N GLY A 230 5.10 4.75 -13.04
CA GLY A 230 3.99 4.84 -14.00
C GLY A 230 3.20 3.54 -14.10
N VAL A 231 3.88 2.39 -14.19
CA VAL A 231 3.24 1.07 -14.15
C VAL A 231 2.39 0.90 -12.91
N SER A 232 2.96 1.22 -11.76
CA SER A 232 2.28 1.06 -10.46
C SER A 232 1.07 1.98 -10.31
N ILE A 233 1.18 3.23 -10.76
CA ILE A 233 0.06 4.17 -10.79
C ILE A 233 -1.08 3.66 -11.68
N LEU A 234 -0.75 3.14 -12.86
CA LEU A 234 -1.75 2.65 -13.81
C LEU A 234 -2.42 1.35 -13.32
N LEU A 235 -1.67 0.45 -12.67
CA LEU A 235 -2.22 -0.80 -12.13
C LEU A 235 -3.07 -0.58 -10.86
N VAL A 236 -2.93 0.56 -10.20
CA VAL A 236 -3.80 0.92 -9.07
C VAL A 236 -5.24 1.21 -9.53
N PHE A 237 -5.48 1.64 -10.76
CA PHE A 237 -6.85 1.90 -11.25
C PHE A 237 -7.75 0.66 -11.20
N PRO A 238 -7.36 -0.52 -11.74
CA PRO A 238 -8.10 -1.76 -11.53
C PRO A 238 -8.39 -2.06 -10.07
N GLN A 239 -7.37 -2.01 -9.22
CA GLN A 239 -7.47 -2.26 -7.78
C GLN A 239 -8.47 -1.32 -7.10
N ALA A 240 -8.32 -0.02 -7.30
CA ALA A 240 -9.17 0.99 -6.67
C ALA A 240 -10.61 0.94 -7.19
N THR A 241 -10.80 0.63 -8.48
CA THR A 241 -12.14 0.44 -9.07
C THR A 241 -12.88 -0.72 -8.41
N LEU A 242 -12.22 -1.87 -8.27
CA LEU A 242 -12.81 -3.03 -7.61
C LEU A 242 -13.05 -2.78 -6.12
N TRP A 243 -12.11 -2.17 -5.42
CA TRP A 243 -12.26 -1.88 -3.99
C TRP A 243 -13.42 -0.91 -3.70
N THR A 244 -13.62 0.06 -4.58
CA THR A 244 -14.64 1.09 -4.38
C THR A 244 -16.01 0.65 -4.86
N PHE A 245 -16.08 -0.02 -6.00
CA PHE A 245 -17.33 -0.18 -6.72
C PHE A 245 -17.83 -1.61 -6.88
N ALA A 246 -17.00 -2.64 -6.61
CA ALA A 246 -17.44 -4.02 -6.81
C ALA A 246 -18.62 -4.42 -5.91
N LEU A 247 -18.64 -3.97 -4.65
CA LEU A 247 -19.76 -4.21 -3.75
C LEU A 247 -21.05 -3.59 -4.31
N LEU A 248 -20.96 -2.35 -4.77
CA LEU A 248 -22.11 -1.63 -5.33
C LEU A 248 -22.60 -2.32 -6.62
N TRP A 249 -21.69 -2.78 -7.48
CA TRP A 249 -22.03 -3.54 -8.70
C TRP A 249 -22.74 -4.85 -8.37
N LEU A 250 -22.22 -5.64 -7.42
CA LEU A 250 -22.86 -6.87 -6.96
C LEU A 250 -24.29 -6.61 -6.44
N HIS A 251 -24.46 -5.51 -5.69
CA HIS A 251 -25.75 -5.18 -5.11
C HIS A 251 -26.76 -4.67 -6.15
N ARG A 252 -26.37 -3.68 -6.98
CA ARG A 252 -27.29 -2.98 -7.89
C ARG A 252 -27.59 -3.79 -9.15
N ASP A 253 -26.58 -4.41 -9.75
CA ASP A 253 -26.72 -5.05 -11.06
C ASP A 253 -26.95 -6.56 -10.95
N LEU A 254 -26.37 -7.22 -9.93
CA LEU A 254 -26.54 -8.65 -9.70
C LEU A 254 -27.59 -8.99 -8.65
N GLY A 255 -28.18 -7.99 -7.96
CA GLY A 255 -29.24 -8.21 -6.96
C GLY A 255 -28.78 -8.87 -5.65
N TRP A 256 -27.46 -8.88 -5.37
CA TRP A 256 -26.95 -9.46 -4.12
C TRP A 256 -27.35 -8.64 -2.92
N SER A 257 -27.58 -9.32 -1.78
CA SER A 257 -27.70 -8.59 -0.51
C SER A 257 -26.37 -7.94 -0.14
N LEU A 258 -26.43 -6.78 0.55
CA LEU A 258 -25.22 -6.08 1.00
C LEU A 258 -24.35 -6.98 1.89
N ALA A 259 -24.97 -7.85 2.70
CA ALA A 259 -24.25 -8.79 3.57
C ALA A 259 -23.47 -9.83 2.73
N ALA A 260 -24.09 -10.44 1.71
CA ALA A 260 -23.44 -11.41 0.84
C ALA A 260 -22.32 -10.76 0.01
N ALA A 261 -22.56 -9.56 -0.56
CA ALA A 261 -21.56 -8.81 -1.29
C ALA A 261 -20.38 -8.42 -0.38
N GLY A 262 -20.65 -7.94 0.85
CA GLY A 262 -19.62 -7.62 1.82
C GLY A 262 -18.78 -8.84 2.24
N ALA A 263 -19.40 -9.99 2.45
CA ALA A 263 -18.70 -11.24 2.76
C ALA A 263 -17.76 -11.65 1.61
N LEU A 264 -18.22 -11.56 0.35
CA LEU A 264 -17.39 -11.85 -0.81
C LEU A 264 -16.22 -10.86 -0.92
N MET A 265 -16.46 -9.55 -0.72
CA MET A 265 -15.39 -8.54 -0.71
C MET A 265 -14.36 -8.82 0.38
N THR A 266 -14.80 -9.25 1.56
CA THR A 266 -13.88 -9.66 2.63
C THR A 266 -13.05 -10.88 2.21
N ALA A 267 -13.67 -11.91 1.63
CA ALA A 267 -12.96 -13.08 1.12
C ALA A 267 -11.92 -12.71 0.05
N THR A 268 -12.23 -11.76 -0.85
CA THR A 268 -11.27 -11.29 -1.87
C THR A 268 -10.05 -10.59 -1.26
N GLN A 269 -10.18 -9.92 -0.10
CA GLN A 269 -9.02 -9.34 0.58
C GLN A 269 -8.05 -10.42 1.10
N PHE A 270 -8.57 -11.51 1.65
CA PHE A 270 -7.73 -12.64 2.06
C PHE A 270 -7.05 -13.31 0.86
N LEU A 271 -7.80 -13.59 -0.20
CA LEU A 271 -7.24 -14.14 -1.44
C LEU A 271 -6.22 -13.20 -2.07
N GLY A 272 -6.46 -11.89 -2.04
CA GLY A 272 -5.52 -10.87 -2.49
C GLY A 272 -4.23 -10.85 -1.66
N ALA A 273 -4.31 -11.08 -0.35
CA ALA A 273 -3.13 -11.21 0.51
C ALA A 273 -2.29 -12.44 0.11
N VAL A 274 -2.94 -13.59 -0.13
CA VAL A 274 -2.27 -14.80 -0.65
C VAL A 274 -1.66 -14.54 -2.03
N GLY A 275 -2.37 -13.84 -2.92
CA GLY A 275 -1.87 -13.45 -4.24
C GLY A 275 -0.60 -12.60 -4.18
N ARG A 276 -0.53 -11.62 -3.26
CA ARG A 276 0.68 -10.80 -3.03
C ARG A 276 1.88 -11.62 -2.57
N ILE A 277 1.65 -12.54 -1.63
CA ILE A 277 2.70 -13.45 -1.14
C ILE A 277 3.15 -14.40 -2.27
N GLY A 278 2.20 -14.98 -2.99
CA GLY A 278 2.47 -15.86 -4.13
C GLY A 278 3.24 -15.20 -5.25
N ALA A 279 2.85 -13.98 -5.64
CA ALA A 279 3.57 -13.19 -6.65
C ALA A 279 5.00 -12.87 -6.22
N GLY A 280 5.19 -12.51 -4.95
CA GLY A 280 6.51 -12.28 -4.38
C GLY A 280 7.39 -13.53 -4.43
N ALA A 281 6.90 -14.67 -3.94
CA ALA A 281 7.61 -15.94 -3.97
C ALA A 281 7.90 -16.42 -5.41
N TRP A 282 6.97 -16.19 -6.33
CA TRP A 282 7.18 -16.48 -7.75
C TRP A 282 8.31 -15.65 -8.34
N SER A 283 8.35 -14.33 -8.05
CA SER A 283 9.41 -13.46 -8.54
C SER A 283 10.79 -13.86 -8.01
N ASP A 284 10.86 -14.37 -6.78
CA ASP A 284 12.10 -14.89 -6.19
C ASP A 284 12.58 -16.16 -6.94
N ARG A 285 11.67 -17.09 -7.25
CA ARG A 285 12.00 -18.32 -8.01
C ARG A 285 12.47 -18.03 -9.43
N VAL A 286 11.88 -17.04 -10.09
CA VAL A 286 12.25 -16.64 -11.47
C VAL A 286 13.53 -15.78 -11.47
N GLY A 287 13.94 -15.24 -10.31
CA GLY A 287 15.09 -14.33 -10.21
C GLY A 287 14.88 -12.99 -10.94
N SER A 288 13.61 -12.56 -11.11
CA SER A 288 13.25 -11.33 -11.81
C SER A 288 12.05 -10.66 -11.16
N ARG A 289 12.03 -9.34 -11.06
CA ARG A 289 10.90 -8.55 -10.60
C ARG A 289 10.03 -8.07 -11.77
N LEU A 290 10.70 -7.68 -12.86
CA LEU A 290 10.04 -7.03 -14.00
C LEU A 290 9.29 -8.01 -14.90
N GLY A 291 9.77 -9.25 -15.07
CA GLY A 291 9.09 -10.30 -15.81
C GLY A 291 7.71 -10.63 -15.24
N PRO A 292 7.64 -11.06 -13.97
CA PRO A 292 6.37 -11.26 -13.25
C PRO A 292 5.48 -10.01 -13.23
N LEU A 293 6.04 -8.81 -13.01
CA LEU A 293 5.26 -7.56 -13.05
C LEU A 293 4.56 -7.37 -14.40
N ARG A 294 5.25 -7.62 -15.51
CA ARG A 294 4.66 -7.55 -16.86
C ARG A 294 3.54 -8.58 -17.05
N GLN A 295 3.72 -9.80 -16.55
CA GLN A 295 2.69 -10.85 -16.68
C GLN A 295 1.46 -10.53 -15.83
N VAL A 296 1.64 -9.97 -14.61
CA VAL A 296 0.55 -9.46 -13.78
C VAL A 296 -0.19 -8.32 -14.48
N ALA A 297 0.53 -7.38 -15.12
CA ALA A 297 -0.10 -6.31 -15.87
C ALA A 297 -0.95 -6.84 -17.04
N ILE A 298 -0.44 -7.81 -17.82
CA ILE A 298 -1.20 -8.46 -18.90
C ILE A 298 -2.42 -9.20 -18.35
N ALA A 299 -2.26 -9.94 -17.24
CA ALA A 299 -3.37 -10.63 -16.60
C ALA A 299 -4.44 -9.65 -16.09
N ALA A 300 -4.04 -8.47 -15.58
CA ALA A 300 -4.98 -7.42 -15.18
C ALA A 300 -5.79 -6.88 -16.38
N VAL A 301 -5.13 -6.67 -17.54
CA VAL A 301 -5.84 -6.29 -18.78
C VAL A 301 -6.89 -7.32 -19.12
N VAL A 302 -6.51 -8.60 -19.18
CA VAL A 302 -7.42 -9.70 -19.58
C VAL A 302 -8.58 -9.82 -18.59
N ALA A 303 -8.30 -9.79 -17.28
CA ALA A 303 -9.31 -9.91 -16.25
C ALA A 303 -10.30 -8.72 -16.27
N MET A 304 -9.82 -7.49 -16.39
CA MET A 304 -10.68 -6.30 -16.44
C MET A 304 -11.46 -6.22 -17.76
N ALA A 305 -10.87 -6.60 -18.90
CA ALA A 305 -11.58 -6.67 -20.17
C ALA A 305 -12.68 -7.75 -20.15
N ALA A 306 -12.39 -8.93 -19.60
CA ALA A 306 -13.39 -9.98 -19.43
C ALA A 306 -14.53 -9.53 -18.50
N LEU A 307 -14.19 -8.82 -17.41
CA LEU A 307 -15.19 -8.26 -16.49
C LEU A 307 -16.06 -7.19 -17.19
N THR A 308 -15.45 -6.37 -18.05
CA THR A 308 -16.17 -5.40 -18.90
C THR A 308 -17.19 -6.10 -19.80
N VAL A 309 -16.75 -7.13 -20.52
CA VAL A 309 -17.64 -7.90 -21.42
C VAL A 309 -18.77 -8.57 -20.61
N THR A 310 -18.43 -9.16 -19.49
CA THR A 310 -19.41 -9.80 -18.58
C THR A 310 -20.46 -8.80 -18.08
N ALA A 311 -20.03 -7.63 -17.65
CA ALA A 311 -20.94 -6.58 -17.18
C ALA A 311 -21.79 -5.99 -18.32
N TRP A 312 -21.28 -5.97 -19.56
CA TRP A 312 -21.98 -5.43 -20.72
C TRP A 312 -22.98 -6.43 -21.29
N THR A 313 -22.60 -7.73 -21.36
CA THR A 313 -23.44 -8.78 -21.96
C THR A 313 -24.46 -9.40 -21.00
N GLY A 314 -24.30 -9.12 -19.67
CA GLY A 314 -25.14 -9.74 -18.64
C GLY A 314 -24.81 -11.23 -18.38
N TRP A 315 -23.59 -11.69 -18.62
CA TRP A 315 -23.15 -13.06 -18.31
C TRP A 315 -22.87 -13.21 -16.81
N TRP A 316 -23.92 -13.08 -16.02
CA TRP A 316 -23.83 -12.96 -14.54
C TRP A 316 -23.17 -14.14 -13.85
N TRP A 317 -23.22 -15.33 -14.44
CA TRP A 317 -22.57 -16.52 -13.91
C TRP A 317 -21.03 -16.43 -13.92
N MET A 318 -20.44 -15.62 -14.83
CA MET A 318 -19.00 -15.34 -14.87
C MET A 318 -18.60 -14.15 -13.99
N ALA A 319 -19.54 -13.33 -13.55
CA ALA A 319 -19.29 -12.08 -12.86
C ALA A 319 -18.46 -12.28 -11.60
N VAL A 320 -18.85 -13.20 -10.72
CA VAL A 320 -18.18 -13.45 -9.44
C VAL A 320 -16.80 -14.06 -9.62
N PRO A 321 -16.61 -15.16 -10.38
CA PRO A 321 -15.28 -15.72 -10.61
C PRO A 321 -14.30 -14.71 -11.20
N LEU A 322 -14.73 -13.93 -12.21
CA LEU A 322 -13.88 -12.91 -12.83
C LEU A 322 -13.57 -11.76 -11.89
N MET A 323 -14.54 -11.29 -11.09
CA MET A 323 -14.31 -10.25 -10.09
C MET A 323 -13.31 -10.70 -9.03
N VAL A 324 -13.42 -11.93 -8.53
CA VAL A 324 -12.46 -12.50 -7.57
C VAL A 324 -11.07 -12.58 -8.19
N ALA A 325 -10.97 -13.13 -9.42
CA ALA A 325 -9.70 -13.21 -10.15
C ALA A 325 -9.08 -11.83 -10.38
N ALA A 326 -9.88 -10.87 -10.87
CA ALA A 326 -9.43 -9.49 -11.09
C ALA A 326 -8.97 -8.82 -9.80
N SER A 327 -9.68 -9.04 -8.68
CA SER A 327 -9.30 -8.50 -7.36
C SER A 327 -7.95 -9.04 -6.88
N VAL A 328 -7.69 -10.33 -7.05
CA VAL A 328 -6.41 -10.96 -6.67
C VAL A 328 -5.27 -10.47 -7.59
N ILE A 329 -5.51 -10.44 -8.89
CA ILE A 329 -4.52 -10.02 -9.88
C ILE A 329 -4.15 -8.55 -9.68
N SER A 330 -5.13 -7.67 -9.49
CA SER A 330 -4.91 -6.22 -9.38
C SER A 330 -4.12 -5.77 -8.16
N VAL A 331 -3.92 -6.63 -7.17
CA VAL A 331 -3.10 -6.34 -5.99
C VAL A 331 -1.74 -7.04 -6.00
N SER A 332 -1.53 -7.97 -6.93
CA SER A 332 -0.34 -8.83 -6.97
C SER A 332 0.91 -8.11 -7.49
N ASP A 333 0.76 -6.98 -8.19
CA ASP A 333 1.86 -6.14 -8.66
C ASP A 333 2.57 -5.39 -7.53
N ASN A 334 1.85 -5.07 -6.45
CA ASN A 334 2.37 -4.20 -5.39
C ASN A 334 3.70 -4.70 -4.81
N GLY A 335 3.77 -5.97 -4.40
CA GLY A 335 5.02 -6.54 -3.87
C GLY A 335 6.17 -6.50 -4.89
N LEU A 336 5.87 -6.75 -6.16
CA LEU A 336 6.83 -6.78 -7.27
C LEU A 336 7.41 -5.39 -7.55
N ALA A 337 6.53 -4.40 -7.72
CA ALA A 337 6.92 -3.03 -8.04
C ALA A 337 7.68 -2.38 -6.87
N PHE A 338 7.22 -2.56 -5.62
CA PHE A 338 7.91 -2.04 -4.45
C PHE A 338 9.30 -2.66 -4.27
N THR A 339 9.44 -3.97 -4.49
CA THR A 339 10.76 -4.63 -4.45
C THR A 339 11.67 -4.08 -5.55
N ALA A 340 11.17 -3.98 -6.78
CA ALA A 340 11.94 -3.46 -7.90
C ALA A 340 12.42 -2.02 -7.66
N VAL A 341 11.54 -1.14 -7.17
CA VAL A 341 11.91 0.25 -6.83
C VAL A 341 12.99 0.28 -5.77
N ALA A 342 12.85 -0.50 -4.70
CA ALA A 342 13.81 -0.48 -3.60
C ALA A 342 15.18 -1.05 -4.01
N GLU A 343 15.20 -2.11 -4.84
CA GLU A 343 16.43 -2.72 -5.36
C GLU A 343 17.14 -1.80 -6.36
N ILE A 344 16.42 -1.19 -7.30
CA ILE A 344 17.00 -0.31 -8.34
C ILE A 344 17.45 1.04 -7.75
N ALA A 345 16.66 1.61 -6.83
CA ALA A 345 17.02 2.86 -6.16
C ALA A 345 18.26 2.72 -5.25
N GLY A 346 18.54 1.51 -4.80
CA GLY A 346 19.70 1.22 -3.98
C GLY A 346 19.61 1.74 -2.54
N PRO A 347 20.64 1.48 -1.72
CA PRO A 347 20.59 1.68 -0.27
C PRO A 347 20.51 3.15 0.16
N PHE A 348 20.81 4.10 -0.71
CA PHE A 348 20.81 5.54 -0.41
C PHE A 348 19.58 6.29 -0.93
N TRP A 349 18.75 5.63 -1.77
CA TRP A 349 17.58 6.24 -2.41
C TRP A 349 16.30 5.42 -2.29
N SER A 350 16.37 4.21 -1.76
CA SER A 350 15.19 3.32 -1.69
C SER A 350 14.06 3.90 -0.83
N GLY A 351 14.37 4.65 0.23
CA GLY A 351 13.35 5.32 1.04
C GLY A 351 12.57 6.36 0.23
N ARG A 352 13.28 7.25 -0.49
CA ARG A 352 12.67 8.24 -1.39
C ARG A 352 11.93 7.56 -2.54
N GLY A 353 12.52 6.52 -3.13
CA GLY A 353 11.88 5.74 -4.18
C GLY A 353 10.55 5.15 -3.74
N LEU A 354 10.51 4.51 -2.57
CA LEU A 354 9.29 3.98 -1.97
C LEU A 354 8.29 5.09 -1.59
N GLY A 355 8.77 6.25 -1.14
CA GLY A 355 7.95 7.43 -0.86
C GLY A 355 7.24 7.94 -2.13
N ILE A 356 7.97 8.12 -3.23
CA ILE A 356 7.42 8.53 -4.53
C ILE A 356 6.38 7.50 -5.02
N GLN A 357 6.71 6.21 -4.93
CA GLN A 357 5.82 5.11 -5.31
C GLN A 357 4.48 5.19 -4.57
N ASN A 358 4.54 5.26 -3.23
CA ASN A 358 3.35 5.35 -2.40
C ASN A 358 2.54 6.63 -2.67
N THR A 359 3.21 7.78 -2.82
CA THR A 359 2.52 9.05 -3.11
C THR A 359 1.75 8.95 -4.42
N GLY A 360 2.37 8.46 -5.50
CA GLY A 360 1.71 8.29 -6.80
C GLY A 360 0.50 7.35 -6.73
N GLN A 361 0.64 6.21 -6.04
CA GLN A 361 -0.47 5.26 -5.85
C GLN A 361 -1.62 5.88 -5.03
N ASN A 362 -1.33 6.56 -3.92
CA ASN A 362 -2.38 7.15 -3.09
C ASN A 362 -3.13 8.28 -3.81
N LEU A 363 -2.44 9.10 -4.62
CA LEU A 363 -3.09 10.12 -5.45
C LEU A 363 -4.01 9.49 -6.50
N ALA A 364 -3.58 8.40 -7.14
CA ALA A 364 -4.41 7.67 -8.09
C ALA A 364 -5.63 7.03 -7.41
N ILE A 365 -5.44 6.39 -6.25
CA ILE A 365 -6.55 5.82 -5.45
C ILE A 365 -7.57 6.91 -5.09
N ALA A 366 -7.11 8.08 -4.66
CA ALA A 366 -8.00 9.19 -4.27
C ALA A 366 -8.80 9.75 -5.47
N ALA A 367 -8.27 9.67 -6.69
CA ALA A 367 -8.96 10.13 -7.89
C ALA A 367 -10.06 9.17 -8.38
N VAL A 368 -9.96 7.86 -8.08
CA VAL A 368 -10.89 6.86 -8.61
C VAL A 368 -12.33 7.07 -8.15
N PRO A 369 -12.67 7.26 -6.85
CA PRO A 369 -14.06 7.39 -6.45
C PRO A 369 -14.82 8.53 -7.14
N PRO A 370 -14.32 9.77 -7.21
CA PRO A 370 -15.04 10.85 -7.87
C PRO A 370 -15.09 10.68 -9.40
N VAL A 371 -13.98 10.31 -10.05
CA VAL A 371 -13.92 10.22 -11.51
C VAL A 371 -14.74 9.02 -12.02
N PHE A 372 -14.54 7.83 -11.42
CA PHE A 372 -15.25 6.63 -11.83
C PHE A 372 -16.70 6.62 -11.35
N GLY A 373 -17.01 7.29 -10.24
CA GLY A 373 -18.38 7.47 -9.77
C GLY A 373 -19.21 8.29 -10.78
N LEU A 374 -18.66 9.39 -11.32
CA LEU A 374 -19.28 10.16 -12.40
C LEU A 374 -19.43 9.31 -13.66
N LEU A 375 -18.39 8.55 -14.04
CA LEU A 375 -18.42 7.68 -15.20
C LEU A 375 -19.52 6.60 -15.08
N ILE A 376 -19.59 5.93 -13.92
CA ILE A 376 -20.61 4.90 -13.65
C ILE A 376 -22.01 5.50 -13.68
N THR A 377 -22.19 6.69 -13.14
CA THR A 377 -23.50 7.38 -13.15
C THR A 377 -23.93 7.70 -14.59
N ALA A 378 -23.01 8.09 -15.45
CA ALA A 378 -23.32 8.47 -16.83
C ALA A 378 -23.46 7.26 -17.79
N THR A 379 -22.68 6.19 -17.59
CA THR A 379 -22.53 5.11 -18.61
C THR A 379 -22.60 3.69 -18.04
N GLY A 380 -22.73 3.54 -16.71
CA GLY A 380 -22.78 2.24 -16.04
C GLY A 380 -21.39 1.64 -15.71
N PHE A 381 -21.40 0.51 -15.00
CA PHE A 381 -20.19 -0.19 -14.55
C PHE A 381 -19.30 -0.72 -15.68
N PRO A 382 -19.83 -1.19 -16.85
CA PRO A 382 -18.98 -1.67 -17.93
C PRO A 382 -17.92 -0.66 -18.38
N ALA A 383 -18.30 0.62 -18.46
CA ALA A 383 -17.36 1.68 -18.84
C ALA A 383 -16.24 1.90 -17.81
N ALA A 384 -16.55 1.81 -16.51
CA ALA A 384 -15.55 1.91 -15.48
C ALA A 384 -14.54 0.76 -15.53
N PHE A 385 -15.02 -0.49 -15.76
CA PHE A 385 -14.15 -1.64 -15.95
C PHE A 385 -13.30 -1.53 -17.22
N ALA A 386 -13.88 -0.99 -18.31
CA ALA A 386 -13.17 -0.75 -19.57
C ALA A 386 -12.03 0.27 -19.39
N VAL A 387 -12.29 1.40 -18.70
CA VAL A 387 -11.26 2.40 -18.41
C VAL A 387 -10.15 1.83 -17.53
N ALA A 388 -10.50 1.01 -16.55
CA ALA A 388 -9.51 0.31 -15.73
C ALA A 388 -8.69 -0.71 -16.55
N ALA A 389 -9.31 -1.42 -17.51
CA ALA A 389 -8.60 -2.29 -18.44
C ALA A 389 -7.63 -1.51 -19.35
N ILE A 390 -8.05 -0.34 -19.86
CA ILE A 390 -7.21 0.55 -20.67
C ILE A 390 -6.02 1.06 -19.84
N ALA A 391 -6.22 1.45 -18.58
CA ALA A 391 -5.14 1.85 -17.69
C ALA A 391 -4.13 0.70 -17.48
N ALA A 392 -4.60 -0.52 -17.23
CA ALA A 392 -3.73 -1.70 -17.14
C ALA A 392 -3.00 -1.97 -18.47
N ALA A 393 -3.66 -1.81 -19.64
CA ALA A 393 -3.05 -1.99 -20.96
C ALA A 393 -1.94 -0.95 -21.20
N ALA A 394 -2.14 0.30 -20.79
CA ALA A 394 -1.13 1.34 -20.87
C ALA A 394 0.09 1.07 -19.98
N ALA A 395 -0.08 0.31 -18.89
CA ALA A 395 1.04 -0.10 -18.01
C ALA A 395 1.99 -1.10 -18.71
N VAL A 396 1.49 -1.99 -19.56
CA VAL A 396 2.29 -3.10 -20.15
C VAL A 396 3.53 -2.62 -20.92
N PRO A 397 3.45 -1.63 -21.84
CA PRO A 397 4.63 -1.12 -22.54
C PRO A 397 5.59 -0.31 -21.65
N LEU A 398 5.09 0.21 -20.52
CA LEU A 398 5.92 0.93 -19.57
C LEU A 398 6.81 0.02 -18.75
N VAL A 399 6.46 -1.27 -18.56
CA VAL A 399 7.31 -2.19 -17.80
C VAL A 399 8.67 -2.26 -18.48
N PRO A 400 9.78 -1.90 -17.79
CA PRO A 400 11.11 -1.97 -18.35
C PRO A 400 11.43 -3.40 -18.80
N ARG A 401 12.13 -3.54 -19.91
CA ARG A 401 12.65 -4.85 -20.31
C ARG A 401 13.80 -5.20 -19.40
N ALA A 402 13.81 -6.42 -18.84
CA ALA A 402 15.01 -6.92 -18.20
C ALA A 402 16.12 -6.92 -19.25
N ALA A 403 17.29 -6.38 -18.92
CA ALA A 403 18.46 -6.56 -19.78
C ALA A 403 18.64 -8.06 -19.96
N GLY A 404 18.68 -8.51 -21.21
CA GLY A 404 18.86 -9.93 -21.53
C GLY A 404 20.11 -10.45 -20.83
N LYS A 405 19.99 -11.62 -20.19
CA LYS A 405 21.16 -12.39 -19.73
C LYS A 405 21.97 -12.85 -20.90
#